data_d28d668e5b0dce30ea98e87c6a6379ff
#
_entry.id   d28d668e5b0dce30ea98e87c6a6379ff
#
_cell.length_a   1.000
_cell.length_b   1.000
_cell.length_c   1.000
_cell.angle_alpha   90.00
_cell.angle_beta   90.00
_cell.angle_gamma   90.00
#
_symmetry.space_group_name_H-M   'P 1'
#
loop_
_entity.id
_entity.type
_entity.pdbx_description
1 polymer ?
#
loop_
_entity_poly.entity_id
_entity_poly.type
_entity_poly.pdbx_seq_one_letter_code
_entity_poly.pdbx_strand_id
1 'polypeptide(L)'
;MDSSFNLKVDGYAQTYTFTMTEYNIPESVKQAANAPSNFPSQFTEVPQFPVRDGPNNDVYDLAASITAGRETDYEKAEAIMYYLRSNYYYNINGTLTPDGEDFVDFFLFGNEGTDGKCTNFASAFTILSRISGIPTRYVEGNGPGEVITPQAWQDSGYGESTGYQIQEDTRIITMLNGHAYAEVLFDEIGWLTFEPTSSTTCPTCDANGGTTTGDDDSVVGNGTQPGTDYVMSDSDAVSYTH
;
A
#
# COMPACT_ATOMS: atom_id res chain seq x y z
N MET A 1 -14.97 13.41 -14.04
CA MET A 1 -14.64 12.57 -15.19
C MET A 1 -14.47 11.16 -14.64
N ASP A 2 -15.29 10.23 -15.08
CA ASP A 2 -15.19 8.84 -14.67
C ASP A 2 -14.02 8.24 -15.45
N SER A 3 -12.91 7.96 -14.77
CA SER A 3 -11.69 7.41 -15.35
C SER A 3 -11.49 5.93 -14.98
N SER A 4 -12.58 5.16 -14.92
CA SER A 4 -12.47 3.71 -14.84
C SER A 4 -12.10 3.14 -16.21
N PHE A 5 -10.82 2.87 -16.42
CA PHE A 5 -10.33 2.14 -17.59
C PHE A 5 -10.49 0.66 -17.33
N ASN A 6 -11.55 0.05 -17.85
CA ASN A 6 -11.68 -1.39 -17.91
C ASN A 6 -11.19 -1.88 -19.27
N LEU A 7 -9.97 -2.42 -19.32
CA LEU A 7 -9.50 -3.13 -20.49
C LEU A 7 -10.23 -4.47 -20.56
N LYS A 8 -11.29 -4.55 -21.37
CA LYS A 8 -11.91 -5.82 -21.74
C LYS A 8 -11.18 -6.36 -22.97
N VAL A 9 -10.50 -7.49 -22.80
CA VAL A 9 -9.94 -8.25 -23.89
C VAL A 9 -10.91 -9.39 -24.22
N ASP A 10 -11.58 -9.30 -25.36
CA ASP A 10 -12.40 -10.40 -25.88
C ASP A 10 -11.47 -11.43 -26.53
N GLY A 11 -11.24 -12.54 -25.85
CA GLY A 11 -10.36 -13.62 -26.26
C GLY A 11 -8.97 -13.58 -25.59
N TYR A 12 -8.11 -14.53 -25.94
CA TYR A 12 -6.73 -14.57 -25.49
C TYR A 12 -5.87 -13.62 -26.34
N ALA A 13 -5.70 -12.38 -25.89
CA ALA A 13 -4.67 -11.53 -26.47
C ALA A 13 -3.30 -11.97 -25.96
N GLN A 14 -2.37 -12.23 -26.88
CA GLN A 14 -0.99 -12.55 -26.52
C GLN A 14 -0.18 -11.31 -26.13
N THR A 15 -0.57 -10.14 -26.66
CA THR A 15 0.02 -8.84 -26.33
C THR A 15 -0.99 -7.72 -26.47
N TYR A 16 -0.85 -6.72 -25.63
CA TYR A 16 -1.53 -5.43 -25.76
C TYR A 16 -0.54 -4.31 -25.42
N THR A 17 -0.77 -3.15 -26.01
CA THR A 17 0.01 -1.95 -25.72
C THR A 17 -0.95 -0.88 -25.20
N PHE A 18 -0.58 -0.23 -24.12
CA PHE A 18 -1.28 0.94 -23.63
C PHE A 18 -0.28 2.07 -23.40
N THR A 19 -0.75 3.30 -23.52
CA THR A 19 0.04 4.48 -23.25
C THR A 19 -0.41 5.07 -21.92
N MET A 20 0.51 5.23 -20.98
CA MET A 20 0.28 5.97 -19.75
C MET A 20 0.86 7.37 -19.88
N THR A 21 0.15 8.35 -19.35
CA THR A 21 0.68 9.70 -19.18
C THR A 21 0.98 9.91 -17.71
N GLU A 22 2.25 10.08 -17.41
CA GLU A 22 2.69 10.42 -16.06
C GLU A 22 2.65 11.94 -15.90
N TYR A 23 2.01 12.38 -14.82
CA TYR A 23 1.94 13.79 -14.47
C TYR A 23 2.85 14.04 -13.26
N ASN A 24 3.90 14.83 -13.46
CA ASN A 24 4.72 15.30 -12.36
C ASN A 24 4.01 16.48 -11.68
N ILE A 25 3.35 16.24 -10.57
CA ILE A 25 2.65 17.24 -9.77
C ILE A 25 3.66 17.88 -8.83
N PRO A 26 3.90 19.21 -8.92
CA PRO A 26 4.82 19.89 -8.02
C PRO A 26 4.43 19.68 -6.54
N GLU A 27 5.42 19.49 -5.68
CA GLU A 27 5.19 19.26 -4.25
C GLU A 27 4.37 20.38 -3.60
N SER A 28 4.63 21.63 -3.96
CA SER A 28 3.83 22.78 -3.47
C SER A 28 2.34 22.70 -3.84
N VAL A 29 1.99 22.03 -4.93
CA VAL A 29 0.58 21.83 -5.33
C VAL A 29 -0.01 20.71 -4.49
N LYS A 30 0.71 19.62 -4.26
CA LYS A 30 0.27 18.55 -3.39
C LYS A 30 0.02 19.05 -1.97
N GLN A 31 0.97 19.75 -1.38
CA GLN A 31 0.89 20.27 -0.01
C GLN A 31 -0.31 21.22 0.22
N ALA A 32 -0.77 21.91 -0.83
CA ALA A 32 -1.94 22.77 -0.77
C ALA A 32 -3.26 22.05 -1.09
N ALA A 33 -3.23 20.76 -1.40
CA ALA A 33 -4.38 20.04 -1.93
C ALA A 33 -5.39 19.65 -0.84
N ASN A 34 -6.66 19.84 -1.17
CA ASN A 34 -7.79 19.41 -0.35
C ASN A 34 -8.73 18.52 -1.18
N ALA A 35 -9.57 17.78 -0.50
CA ALA A 35 -10.62 17.01 -1.13
C ALA A 35 -11.61 17.92 -1.86
N PRO A 36 -12.22 17.47 -2.98
CA PRO A 36 -13.28 18.22 -3.62
C PRO A 36 -14.48 18.37 -2.67
N SER A 37 -15.20 19.48 -2.80
CA SER A 37 -16.40 19.76 -1.98
C SER A 37 -17.56 18.79 -2.22
N ASN A 38 -17.51 18.03 -3.31
CA ASN A 38 -18.53 17.06 -3.68
C ASN A 38 -17.89 15.80 -4.25
N PHE A 39 -18.14 14.67 -3.61
CA PHE A 39 -17.68 13.33 -4.00
C PHE A 39 -18.70 12.27 -3.53
N PRO A 40 -18.69 11.05 -4.10
CA PRO A 40 -19.55 9.96 -3.63
C PRO A 40 -19.26 9.57 -2.18
N SER A 41 -20.29 9.49 -1.33
CA SER A 41 -20.18 9.21 0.12
C SER A 41 -19.45 7.93 0.45
N GLN A 42 -19.49 6.94 -0.44
CA GLN A 42 -18.81 5.65 -0.27
C GLN A 42 -17.30 5.78 -0.01
N PHE A 43 -16.68 6.89 -0.40
CA PHE A 43 -15.25 7.11 -0.19
C PHE A 43 -14.90 7.68 1.19
N THR A 44 -15.91 7.99 2.01
CA THR A 44 -15.76 8.37 3.43
C THR A 44 -16.59 7.50 4.36
N GLU A 45 -17.28 6.48 3.84
CA GLU A 45 -17.97 5.51 4.67
C GLU A 45 -16.98 4.64 5.43
N VAL A 46 -17.26 4.44 6.73
CA VAL A 46 -16.47 3.60 7.63
C VAL A 46 -17.39 2.64 8.39
N PRO A 47 -16.94 1.41 8.71
CA PRO A 47 -17.65 0.55 9.64
C PRO A 47 -17.66 1.15 11.05
N GLN A 48 -18.47 0.59 11.93
CA GLN A 48 -18.41 0.95 13.35
C GLN A 48 -17.27 0.22 14.03
N PHE A 49 -16.41 0.99 14.68
CA PHE A 49 -15.29 0.46 15.48
C PHE A 49 -15.62 0.49 16.96
N PRO A 50 -14.99 -0.38 17.77
CA PRO A 50 -15.05 -0.29 19.23
C PRO A 50 -14.52 1.07 19.71
N VAL A 51 -15.26 1.70 20.63
CA VAL A 51 -14.82 2.93 21.32
C VAL A 51 -14.25 2.49 22.67
N ARG A 52 -13.04 2.94 22.98
CA ARG A 52 -12.31 2.61 24.19
C ARG A 52 -11.95 3.87 24.97
N ASP A 53 -11.90 3.76 26.30
CA ASP A 53 -11.48 4.87 27.15
C ASP A 53 -9.97 5.11 27.06
N GLY A 54 -9.57 6.37 26.99
CA GLY A 54 -8.18 6.81 26.99
C GLY A 54 -7.71 7.35 25.63
N PRO A 55 -6.67 8.19 25.62
CA PRO A 55 -6.19 8.82 24.39
C PRO A 55 -5.58 7.78 23.45
N ASN A 56 -5.92 7.87 22.16
CA ASN A 56 -5.43 6.99 21.10
C ASN A 56 -5.71 5.49 21.32
N ASN A 57 -6.76 5.16 22.06
CA ASN A 57 -7.11 3.77 22.36
C ASN A 57 -8.13 3.19 21.35
N ASP A 58 -8.68 4.01 20.48
CA ASP A 58 -9.54 3.56 19.40
C ASP A 58 -9.20 4.25 18.08
N VAL A 59 -9.80 3.74 17.00
CA VAL A 59 -9.50 4.18 15.63
C VAL A 59 -9.85 5.65 15.41
N TYR A 60 -10.91 6.15 16.07
CA TYR A 60 -11.37 7.53 15.93
C TYR A 60 -10.42 8.51 16.61
N ASP A 61 -10.04 8.22 17.86
CA ASP A 61 -9.10 9.04 18.61
C ASP A 61 -7.71 9.02 17.95
N LEU A 62 -7.28 7.88 17.44
CA LEU A 62 -6.02 7.76 16.74
C LEU A 62 -6.02 8.63 15.47
N ALA A 63 -7.06 8.56 14.63
CA ALA A 63 -7.17 9.39 13.45
C ALA A 63 -7.14 10.89 13.80
N ALA A 64 -7.89 11.29 14.82
CA ALA A 64 -7.93 12.67 15.29
C ALA A 64 -6.56 13.16 15.79
N SER A 65 -5.83 12.31 16.52
CA SER A 65 -4.51 12.68 17.07
C SER A 65 -3.44 12.83 15.97
N ILE A 66 -3.43 11.92 14.99
CA ILE A 66 -2.46 11.96 13.87
C ILE A 66 -2.67 13.21 13.02
N THR A 67 -3.92 13.57 12.77
CA THR A 67 -4.28 14.68 11.87
C THR A 67 -4.34 16.03 12.58
N ALA A 68 -4.17 16.08 13.90
CA ALA A 68 -4.22 17.31 14.66
C ALA A 68 -3.21 18.35 14.17
N GLY A 69 -3.68 19.58 13.94
CA GLY A 69 -2.84 20.70 13.48
C GLY A 69 -2.41 20.65 12.01
N ARG A 70 -2.93 19.70 11.23
CA ARG A 70 -2.73 19.68 9.77
C ARG A 70 -3.78 20.56 9.10
N GLU A 71 -3.33 21.40 8.18
CA GLU A 71 -4.19 22.42 7.56
C GLU A 71 -4.91 21.87 6.31
N THR A 72 -4.21 21.03 5.52
CA THR A 72 -4.75 20.48 4.27
C THR A 72 -5.06 19.00 4.38
N ASP A 73 -5.90 18.49 3.50
CA ASP A 73 -6.21 17.06 3.48
C ASP A 73 -5.04 16.22 2.98
N TYR A 74 -4.16 16.80 2.14
CA TYR A 74 -2.91 16.15 1.77
C TYR A 74 -1.98 15.97 2.99
N GLU A 75 -1.78 17.03 3.79
CA GLU A 75 -0.96 16.95 5.01
C GLU A 75 -1.51 15.93 6.03
N LYS A 76 -2.84 15.81 6.13
CA LYS A 76 -3.46 14.79 6.98
C LYS A 76 -3.18 13.37 6.45
N ALA A 77 -3.38 13.14 5.14
CA ALA A 77 -3.12 11.86 4.51
C ALA A 77 -1.63 11.47 4.63
N GLU A 78 -0.74 12.42 4.38
CA GLU A 78 0.70 12.22 4.55
C GLU A 78 1.08 11.87 5.99
N ALA A 79 0.50 12.56 6.98
CA ALA A 79 0.73 12.26 8.38
C ALA A 79 0.25 10.85 8.78
N ILE A 80 -0.90 10.40 8.27
CA ILE A 80 -1.40 9.03 8.47
C ILE A 80 -0.44 8.01 7.85
N MET A 81 0.02 8.25 6.63
CA MET A 81 0.99 7.39 5.96
C MET A 81 2.28 7.25 6.76
N TYR A 82 2.87 8.35 7.20
CA TYR A 82 4.10 8.33 8.00
C TYR A 82 3.90 7.71 9.37
N TYR A 83 2.75 7.91 9.99
CA TYR A 83 2.43 7.26 11.26
C TYR A 83 2.46 5.73 11.12
N LEU A 84 1.77 5.19 10.13
CA LEU A 84 1.72 3.75 9.88
C LEU A 84 3.12 3.19 9.57
N ARG A 85 3.87 3.84 8.69
CA ARG A 85 5.23 3.42 8.32
C ARG A 85 6.22 3.44 9.49
N SER A 86 6.02 4.32 10.46
CA SER A 86 6.94 4.52 11.58
C SER A 86 6.61 3.67 12.80
N ASN A 87 5.36 3.23 12.95
CA ASN A 87 4.90 2.54 14.16
C ASN A 87 4.59 1.06 13.94
N TYR A 88 4.56 0.60 12.68
CA TYR A 88 4.25 -0.78 12.33
C TYR A 88 5.31 -1.37 11.42
N TYR A 89 5.50 -2.69 11.51
CA TYR A 89 6.49 -3.43 10.73
C TYR A 89 5.81 -4.24 9.62
N TYR A 90 6.49 -4.36 8.48
CA TYR A 90 6.04 -5.27 7.44
C TYR A 90 6.39 -6.72 7.79
N ASN A 91 5.40 -7.60 7.71
CA ASN A 91 5.58 -9.04 7.85
C ASN A 91 4.62 -9.77 6.89
N ILE A 92 5.19 -10.46 5.90
CA ILE A 92 4.40 -11.25 4.93
C ILE A 92 3.62 -12.38 5.61
N ASN A 93 4.09 -12.87 6.76
CA ASN A 93 3.46 -13.87 7.58
C ASN A 93 2.76 -13.29 8.82
N GLY A 94 2.45 -11.99 8.78
CA GLY A 94 1.88 -11.25 9.91
C GLY A 94 0.71 -11.95 10.59
N THR A 95 0.51 -11.61 11.86
CA THR A 95 -0.50 -12.22 12.71
C THR A 95 -1.90 -12.13 12.07
N LEU A 96 -2.59 -13.25 12.03
CA LEU A 96 -3.94 -13.31 11.50
C LEU A 96 -4.93 -12.69 12.49
N THR A 97 -5.87 -11.92 11.98
CA THR A 97 -6.97 -11.39 12.79
C THR A 97 -7.82 -12.54 13.34
N PRO A 98 -8.04 -12.62 14.66
CA PRO A 98 -8.90 -13.62 15.25
C PRO A 98 -10.34 -13.54 14.74
N ASP A 99 -11.05 -14.68 14.74
CA ASP A 99 -12.45 -14.73 14.34
C ASP A 99 -13.31 -13.80 15.22
N GLY A 100 -14.07 -12.93 14.55
CA GLY A 100 -14.98 -11.99 15.20
C GLY A 100 -14.37 -10.64 15.58
N GLU A 101 -13.08 -10.45 15.37
CA GLU A 101 -12.42 -9.16 15.51
C GLU A 101 -12.40 -8.38 14.20
N ASP A 102 -12.42 -7.05 14.28
CA ASP A 102 -12.26 -6.21 13.10
C ASP A 102 -10.80 -6.19 12.64
N PHE A 103 -10.61 -6.28 11.34
CA PHE A 103 -9.28 -6.40 10.72
C PHE A 103 -8.38 -5.18 10.96
N VAL A 104 -8.94 -3.98 10.89
CA VAL A 104 -8.19 -2.73 11.07
C VAL A 104 -7.95 -2.48 12.56
N ASP A 105 -8.97 -2.68 13.39
CA ASP A 105 -8.87 -2.51 14.82
C ASP A 105 -7.83 -3.46 15.44
N PHE A 106 -7.85 -4.73 15.01
CA PHE A 106 -6.85 -5.71 15.45
C PHE A 106 -5.43 -5.33 15.01
N PHE A 107 -5.25 -4.91 13.76
CA PHE A 107 -3.93 -4.46 13.29
C PHE A 107 -3.39 -3.27 14.09
N LEU A 108 -4.25 -2.30 14.39
CA LEU A 108 -3.83 -1.07 15.07
C LEU A 108 -3.63 -1.27 16.59
N PHE A 109 -4.40 -2.14 17.25
CA PHE A 109 -4.45 -2.21 18.71
C PHE A 109 -4.37 -3.61 19.31
N GLY A 110 -4.77 -4.65 18.57
CA GLY A 110 -4.85 -6.03 19.06
C GLY A 110 -3.60 -6.85 18.83
N ASN A 111 -2.75 -6.45 17.90
CA ASN A 111 -1.56 -7.17 17.54
C ASN A 111 -0.35 -6.70 18.38
N GLU A 112 0.09 -7.51 19.35
CA GLU A 112 1.23 -7.19 20.20
C GLU A 112 2.54 -6.96 19.42
N GLY A 113 2.68 -7.55 18.24
CA GLY A 113 3.85 -7.40 17.37
C GLY A 113 3.83 -6.15 16.51
N THR A 114 2.71 -5.42 16.43
CA THR A 114 2.54 -4.25 15.56
C THR A 114 3.01 -4.50 14.12
N ASP A 115 2.74 -5.69 13.59
CA ASP A 115 3.18 -6.13 12.27
C ASP A 115 2.01 -6.51 11.35
N GLY A 116 2.20 -6.40 10.05
CA GLY A 116 1.18 -6.75 9.07
C GLY A 116 1.68 -6.74 7.63
N LYS A 117 0.79 -7.15 6.74
CA LYS A 117 1.00 -7.14 5.28
C LYS A 117 0.56 -5.80 4.68
N CYS A 118 0.87 -5.58 3.41
CA CYS A 118 0.40 -4.40 2.67
C CYS A 118 -1.13 -4.19 2.79
N THR A 119 -1.91 -5.28 2.84
CA THR A 119 -3.36 -5.22 3.04
C THR A 119 -3.76 -4.59 4.38
N ASN A 120 -3.04 -4.87 5.47
CA ASN A 120 -3.26 -4.26 6.78
C ASN A 120 -2.98 -2.75 6.74
N PHE A 121 -1.84 -2.38 6.19
CA PHE A 121 -1.43 -0.98 6.06
C PHE A 121 -2.40 -0.17 5.18
N ALA A 122 -2.72 -0.68 4.00
CA ALA A 122 -3.62 -0.01 3.06
C ALA A 122 -5.04 0.13 3.62
N SER A 123 -5.54 -0.90 4.34
CA SER A 123 -6.85 -0.84 5.00
C SER A 123 -6.86 0.16 6.14
N ALA A 124 -5.84 0.14 7.02
CA ALA A 124 -5.72 1.09 8.12
C ALA A 124 -5.62 2.53 7.62
N PHE A 125 -4.78 2.78 6.61
CA PHE A 125 -4.69 4.10 5.98
C PHE A 125 -6.03 4.57 5.43
N THR A 126 -6.74 3.70 4.70
CA THR A 126 -8.04 4.01 4.11
C THR A 126 -9.06 4.40 5.19
N ILE A 127 -9.13 3.63 6.27
CA ILE A 127 -10.07 3.89 7.36
C ILE A 127 -9.72 5.16 8.14
N LEU A 128 -8.46 5.35 8.52
CA LEU A 128 -8.02 6.55 9.24
C LEU A 128 -8.26 7.82 8.41
N SER A 129 -8.00 7.77 7.11
CA SER A 129 -8.26 8.86 6.18
C SER A 129 -9.76 9.17 6.07
N ARG A 130 -10.60 8.14 5.92
CA ARG A 130 -12.07 8.30 5.85
C ARG A 130 -12.65 8.87 7.13
N ILE A 131 -12.19 8.44 8.30
CA ILE A 131 -12.57 9.02 9.61
C ILE A 131 -12.21 10.49 9.66
N SER A 132 -11.08 10.88 9.07
CA SER A 132 -10.64 12.28 8.98
C SER A 132 -11.38 13.09 7.90
N GLY A 133 -12.40 12.53 7.26
CA GLY A 133 -13.21 13.17 6.23
C GLY A 133 -12.57 13.20 4.84
N ILE A 134 -11.49 12.47 4.63
CA ILE A 134 -10.73 12.47 3.38
C ILE A 134 -11.24 11.33 2.48
N PRO A 135 -11.73 11.62 1.26
CA PRO A 135 -12.22 10.59 0.36
C PRO A 135 -11.08 9.69 -0.11
N THR A 136 -11.14 8.43 0.29
CA THR A 136 -10.06 7.46 0.11
C THR A 136 -10.61 6.12 -0.38
N ARG A 137 -9.88 5.46 -1.27
CA ARG A 137 -10.18 4.10 -1.70
C ARG A 137 -8.99 3.17 -1.46
N TYR A 138 -9.30 1.96 -1.04
CA TYR A 138 -8.37 0.84 -1.00
C TYR A 138 -8.22 0.26 -2.40
N VAL A 139 -7.00 -0.08 -2.79
CA VAL A 139 -6.68 -0.63 -4.11
C VAL A 139 -5.82 -1.88 -3.96
N GLU A 140 -6.19 -2.93 -4.69
CA GLU A 140 -5.37 -4.12 -4.89
C GLU A 140 -4.88 -4.17 -6.34
N GLY A 141 -3.62 -4.50 -6.50
CA GLY A 141 -2.97 -4.60 -7.80
C GLY A 141 -1.65 -5.35 -7.71
N ASN A 142 -0.71 -4.92 -8.51
CA ASN A 142 0.65 -5.46 -8.47
C ASN A 142 1.63 -4.31 -8.34
N GLY A 143 2.71 -4.56 -7.60
CA GLY A 143 3.87 -3.70 -7.64
C GLY A 143 4.54 -3.69 -9.03
N PRO A 144 5.53 -2.82 -9.23
CA PRO A 144 6.13 -2.57 -10.55
C PRO A 144 6.88 -3.76 -11.15
N GLY A 145 7.01 -4.87 -10.41
CA GLY A 145 7.77 -6.04 -10.85
C GLY A 145 9.27 -5.78 -10.94
N GLU A 146 10.00 -6.80 -11.36
CA GLU A 146 11.46 -6.74 -11.47
C GLU A 146 11.89 -6.49 -12.92
N VAL A 147 12.91 -5.65 -13.11
CA VAL A 147 13.53 -5.47 -14.42
C VAL A 147 14.27 -6.74 -14.76
N ILE A 148 13.97 -7.33 -15.92
CA ILE A 148 14.67 -8.49 -16.44
C ILE A 148 15.47 -8.10 -17.66
N THR A 149 16.73 -8.51 -17.68
CA THR A 149 17.56 -8.34 -18.87
C THR A 149 17.22 -9.37 -19.95
N PRO A 150 17.42 -9.08 -21.24
CA PRO A 150 17.23 -10.04 -22.31
C PRO A 150 17.99 -11.35 -22.08
N GLN A 151 19.20 -11.28 -21.50
CA GLN A 151 19.98 -12.47 -21.18
C GLN A 151 19.34 -13.31 -20.07
N ALA A 152 18.93 -12.67 -18.96
CA ALA A 152 18.26 -13.37 -17.87
C ALA A 152 16.93 -13.98 -18.31
N TRP A 153 16.22 -13.35 -19.23
CA TRP A 153 15.01 -13.89 -19.87
C TRP A 153 15.29 -15.17 -20.63
N GLN A 154 16.34 -15.20 -21.46
CA GLN A 154 16.75 -16.39 -22.17
C GLN A 154 17.19 -17.51 -21.21
N ASP A 155 18.03 -17.18 -20.23
CA ASP A 155 18.54 -18.13 -19.24
C ASP A 155 17.44 -18.75 -18.36
N SER A 156 16.32 -18.06 -18.17
CA SER A 156 15.15 -18.58 -17.45
C SER A 156 14.40 -19.70 -18.17
N GLY A 157 14.67 -19.90 -19.49
CA GLY A 157 13.95 -20.82 -20.34
C GLY A 157 12.56 -20.31 -20.80
N TYR A 158 12.06 -19.23 -20.25
CA TYR A 158 10.78 -18.64 -20.70
C TYR A 158 10.89 -18.05 -22.11
N GLY A 159 12.04 -17.49 -22.47
CA GLY A 159 12.30 -16.95 -23.81
C GLY A 159 12.18 -18.01 -24.90
N GLU A 160 12.74 -19.20 -24.69
CA GLU A 160 12.67 -20.32 -25.61
C GLU A 160 11.25 -20.90 -25.69
N SER A 161 10.60 -21.10 -24.55
CA SER A 161 9.28 -21.74 -24.48
C SER A 161 8.17 -20.89 -25.06
N THR A 162 8.27 -19.57 -24.98
CA THR A 162 7.23 -18.63 -25.44
C THR A 162 7.54 -18.03 -26.82
N GLY A 163 8.80 -18.07 -27.28
CA GLY A 163 9.27 -17.36 -28.46
C GLY A 163 9.27 -15.84 -28.32
N TYR A 164 9.05 -15.33 -27.12
CA TYR A 164 8.95 -13.89 -26.86
C TYR A 164 10.33 -13.27 -26.73
N GLN A 165 10.53 -12.15 -27.43
CA GLN A 165 11.73 -11.32 -27.30
C GLN A 165 11.37 -10.12 -26.43
N ILE A 166 12.13 -9.88 -25.37
CA ILE A 166 11.96 -8.72 -24.49
C ILE A 166 12.97 -7.63 -24.88
N GLN A 167 12.61 -6.40 -24.54
CA GLN A 167 13.49 -5.23 -24.69
C GLN A 167 14.22 -4.94 -23.35
N GLU A 168 15.23 -4.08 -23.41
CA GLU A 168 15.78 -3.48 -22.20
C GLU A 168 14.67 -2.75 -21.45
N ASP A 169 14.72 -2.77 -20.11
CA ASP A 169 13.71 -2.20 -19.22
C ASP A 169 12.37 -2.96 -19.14
N THR A 170 12.26 -4.12 -19.75
CA THR A 170 11.08 -4.98 -19.55
C THR A 170 10.99 -5.41 -18.11
N ARG A 171 9.81 -5.26 -17.52
CA ARG A 171 9.52 -5.72 -16.15
C ARG A 171 8.67 -6.97 -16.16
N ILE A 172 9.03 -7.91 -15.31
CA ILE A 172 8.21 -9.11 -15.08
C ILE A 172 7.37 -8.88 -13.83
N ILE A 173 6.06 -9.00 -13.98
CA ILE A 173 5.11 -9.00 -12.87
C ILE A 173 4.66 -10.44 -12.67
N THR A 174 4.85 -10.96 -11.48
CA THR A 174 4.43 -12.31 -11.08
C THR A 174 3.37 -12.21 -9.98
N MET A 175 2.81 -13.34 -9.59
CA MET A 175 1.88 -13.40 -8.44
C MET A 175 2.54 -12.94 -7.13
N LEU A 176 3.87 -12.97 -7.03
CA LEU A 176 4.60 -12.48 -5.86
C LEU A 176 4.64 -10.94 -5.77
N ASN A 177 4.30 -10.26 -6.85
CA ASN A 177 4.21 -8.80 -6.89
C ASN A 177 2.83 -8.27 -6.50
N GLY A 178 1.91 -9.15 -6.07
CA GLY A 178 0.60 -8.73 -5.54
C GLY A 178 0.78 -7.71 -4.43
N HIS A 179 0.09 -6.57 -4.52
CA HIS A 179 0.28 -5.44 -3.62
C HIS A 179 -1.02 -4.70 -3.36
N ALA A 180 -1.15 -4.15 -2.13
CA ALA A 180 -2.26 -3.31 -1.74
C ALA A 180 -1.74 -1.93 -1.31
N TYR A 181 -2.43 -0.89 -1.76
CA TYR A 181 -2.13 0.51 -1.45
C TYR A 181 -3.42 1.31 -1.35
N ALA A 182 -3.35 2.60 -1.16
CA ALA A 182 -4.51 3.45 -1.10
C ALA A 182 -4.42 4.62 -2.10
N GLU A 183 -5.55 5.16 -2.49
CA GLU A 183 -5.63 6.39 -3.27
C GLU A 183 -6.56 7.38 -2.60
N VAL A 184 -6.17 8.63 -2.61
CA VAL A 184 -6.90 9.78 -2.04
C VAL A 184 -7.34 10.70 -3.17
N LEU A 185 -8.58 11.15 -3.11
CA LEU A 185 -9.14 12.07 -4.09
C LEU A 185 -8.89 13.52 -3.68
N PHE A 186 -8.19 14.27 -4.51
CA PHE A 186 -7.97 15.71 -4.35
C PHE A 186 -8.60 16.51 -5.47
N ASP A 187 -9.04 17.72 -5.12
CA ASP A 187 -9.60 18.65 -6.10
C ASP A 187 -8.52 19.04 -7.13
N GLU A 188 -8.90 19.18 -8.40
CA GLU A 188 -8.02 19.51 -9.54
C GLU A 188 -6.88 18.50 -9.82
N ILE A 189 -6.51 17.64 -8.86
CA ILE A 189 -5.47 16.61 -9.03
C ILE A 189 -6.07 15.26 -9.45
N GLY A 190 -7.21 14.88 -8.86
CA GLY A 190 -7.81 13.56 -8.99
C GLY A 190 -7.28 12.58 -7.93
N TRP A 191 -7.25 11.29 -8.27
CA TRP A 191 -6.77 10.24 -7.38
C TRP A 191 -5.24 10.24 -7.31
N LEU A 192 -4.70 10.34 -6.11
CA LEU A 192 -3.27 10.29 -5.84
C LEU A 192 -2.94 9.09 -4.96
N THR A 193 -1.96 8.31 -5.37
CA THR A 193 -1.52 7.10 -4.67
C THR A 193 -0.77 7.44 -3.38
N PHE A 194 -1.09 6.69 -2.31
CA PHE A 194 -0.37 6.68 -1.05
C PHE A 194 0.07 5.26 -0.73
N GLU A 195 1.35 5.10 -0.41
CA GLU A 195 1.95 3.82 -0.02
C GLU A 195 2.20 3.81 1.49
N PRO A 196 1.26 3.31 2.30
CA PRO A 196 1.40 3.31 3.75
C PRO A 196 2.24 2.14 4.29
N THR A 197 2.60 1.17 3.45
CA THR A 197 3.33 -0.02 3.87
C THR A 197 4.72 0.33 4.36
N SER A 198 5.08 -0.15 5.55
CA SER A 198 6.42 0.05 6.10
C SER A 198 7.45 -0.71 5.28
N SER A 199 8.58 -0.08 4.99
CA SER A 199 9.76 -0.75 4.44
C SER A 199 10.58 -1.48 5.51
N THR A 200 10.26 -1.26 6.78
CA THR A 200 10.96 -1.88 7.91
C THR A 200 10.32 -3.23 8.23
N THR A 201 11.10 -4.29 8.12
CA THR A 201 10.67 -5.63 8.53
C THR A 201 10.71 -5.77 10.04
N CYS A 202 9.82 -6.61 10.59
CA CYS A 202 9.78 -6.88 12.02
C CYS A 202 11.07 -7.56 12.49
N PRO A 203 11.86 -6.95 13.40
CA PRO A 203 13.14 -7.49 13.83
C PRO A 203 13.03 -8.69 14.77
N THR A 204 11.84 -8.91 15.35
CA THR A 204 11.59 -9.95 16.37
C THR A 204 10.51 -10.95 15.98
N CYS A 205 9.96 -10.83 14.75
CA CYS A 205 8.96 -11.77 14.26
C CYS A 205 9.64 -13.02 13.71
N ASP A 206 9.19 -14.19 14.14
CA ASP A 206 9.64 -15.46 13.57
C ASP A 206 9.06 -15.68 12.15
N ALA A 207 9.60 -16.69 11.46
CA ALA A 207 9.15 -17.05 10.10
C ALA A 207 7.68 -17.52 10.05
N ASN A 208 7.03 -17.72 11.19
CA ASN A 208 5.64 -18.16 11.34
C ASN A 208 4.70 -17.03 11.80
N GLY A 209 5.20 -15.79 11.93
CA GLY A 209 4.37 -14.61 12.27
C GLY A 209 4.16 -14.39 13.77
N GLY A 210 4.88 -15.09 14.64
CA GLY A 210 4.87 -14.88 16.09
C GLY A 210 6.00 -13.96 16.56
N THR A 211 5.79 -13.24 17.67
CA THR A 211 6.89 -12.55 18.36
C THR A 211 7.72 -13.53 19.16
N THR A 212 9.02 -13.59 18.90
CA THR A 212 9.94 -14.38 19.74
C THR A 212 10.21 -13.62 21.04
N THR A 213 9.59 -14.05 22.14
CA THR A 213 9.99 -13.65 23.49
C THR A 213 11.01 -14.64 24.01
N GLY A 214 12.28 -14.29 24.01
CA GLY A 214 13.28 -15.10 24.70
C GLY A 214 14.67 -15.07 24.06
N ASP A 215 15.63 -14.84 24.91
CA ASP A 215 17.06 -14.91 24.66
C ASP A 215 17.45 -16.23 23.93
N ASP A 216 17.74 -16.17 22.64
CA ASP A 216 18.60 -17.16 22.02
C ASP A 216 19.41 -16.56 20.86
N ASP A 217 20.70 -16.55 21.06
CA ASP A 217 21.75 -15.98 20.24
C ASP A 217 22.14 -17.00 19.13
N SER A 218 21.22 -17.25 18.18
CA SER A 218 21.55 -18.05 17.00
C SER A 218 20.69 -17.72 15.80
N VAL A 219 21.02 -16.60 15.13
CA VAL A 219 20.45 -16.31 13.82
C VAL A 219 21.47 -16.51 12.73
N VAL A 220 21.41 -17.66 12.07
CA VAL A 220 21.89 -17.80 10.70
C VAL A 220 20.77 -18.39 9.86
N GLY A 221 19.98 -17.50 9.29
CA GLY A 221 19.00 -17.83 8.27
C GLY A 221 19.20 -16.92 7.09
N ASN A 222 20.12 -17.27 6.20
CA ASN A 222 20.37 -16.58 4.96
C ASN A 222 19.23 -16.89 3.97
N GLY A 223 18.12 -16.17 4.08
CA GLY A 223 17.05 -16.16 3.12
C GLY A 223 17.05 -14.80 2.43
N THR A 224 17.75 -14.69 1.32
CA THR A 224 17.61 -13.56 0.40
C THR A 224 16.17 -13.50 -0.07
N GLN A 225 15.37 -12.63 0.53
CA GLN A 225 14.10 -12.19 -0.06
C GLN A 225 14.41 -11.37 -1.28
N PRO A 226 13.81 -11.66 -2.43
CA PRO A 226 13.93 -10.76 -3.59
C PRO A 226 13.20 -9.46 -3.29
N GLY A 227 13.93 -8.35 -3.25
CA GLY A 227 13.42 -7.03 -3.55
C GLY A 227 12.57 -6.32 -2.52
N THR A 228 13.01 -6.23 -1.25
CA THR A 228 12.38 -5.31 -0.27
C THR A 228 12.99 -3.90 -0.27
N ASP A 229 13.93 -3.61 -1.15
CA ASP A 229 14.58 -2.30 -1.23
C ASP A 229 13.94 -1.35 -2.23
N TYR A 230 12.70 -1.62 -2.68
CA TYR A 230 11.97 -0.66 -3.47
C TYR A 230 11.27 0.34 -2.55
N VAL A 231 12.01 1.31 -2.07
CA VAL A 231 11.44 2.57 -1.62
C VAL A 231 10.93 3.25 -2.89
N MET A 232 9.62 3.27 -3.11
CA MET A 232 9.06 4.20 -4.08
C MET A 232 9.54 5.59 -3.67
N SER A 233 10.48 6.16 -4.42
CA SER A 233 10.76 7.58 -4.31
C SER A 233 9.47 8.30 -4.74
N ASP A 234 9.25 9.52 -4.27
CA ASP A 234 8.10 10.33 -4.71
C ASP A 234 8.03 10.50 -6.24
N SER A 235 9.12 10.18 -6.96
CA SER A 235 9.22 10.13 -8.42
C SER A 235 8.71 8.82 -9.03
N ASP A 236 8.52 7.74 -8.25
CA ASP A 236 8.14 6.42 -8.71
C ASP A 236 6.66 6.11 -8.42
N ALA A 237 5.91 7.07 -7.86
CA ALA A 237 4.47 6.97 -7.72
C ALA A 237 3.83 6.98 -9.11
N VAL A 238 3.76 5.82 -9.73
CA VAL A 238 3.02 5.61 -10.97
C VAL A 238 1.54 5.76 -10.62
N SER A 239 0.98 6.92 -10.88
CA SER A 239 -0.46 7.12 -10.79
C SER A 239 -1.11 6.29 -11.89
N TYR A 240 -1.60 5.11 -11.53
CA TYR A 240 -2.52 4.37 -12.39
C TYR A 240 -3.87 5.10 -12.34
N THR A 241 -4.10 6.00 -13.26
CA THR A 241 -5.46 6.52 -13.50
C THR A 241 -6.24 5.43 -14.23
N HIS A 242 -7.08 4.75 -13.48
CA HIS A 242 -8.10 3.86 -14.04
C HIS A 242 -9.30 4.63 -14.51
#